data_d33ba4d073c1c830771d118fd35ad0b0
#
_entry.id   d33ba4d073c1c830771d118fd35ad0b0
#
_cell.length_a   1.000
_cell.length_b   1.000
_cell.length_c   1.000
_cell.angle_alpha   90.00
_cell.angle_beta   90.00
_cell.angle_gamma   90.00
#
_symmetry.space_group_name_H-M   'P 1'
#
loop_
_entity.id
_entity.type
_entity.pdbx_description
1 polymer ?
#
loop_
_entity_poly.entity_id
_entity_poly.type
_entity_poly.pdbx_seq_one_letter_code
_entity_poly.pdbx_strand_id
1 'polypeptide(L)'
;MHVFGDIWQNHAERIAANWDAVVKPEDTVLVCGDHSWAIKFEDAAADLDYIAARPGSKILIRGNHDYWWRRESTNRIQSQLPESMRLLHGRGLVIEGVGVAGTRGWRVEFDQDLDAGDEKVMKRELMYLERGLSEIPAEVESRIVMLHYPPFDADLEPNAFAQILRSHKVDILVYGHIHGGFKMEGDVDGIDYRLVSVDHTGFAPVRIV
;
A
#
# COMPACT_ATOMS: atom_id res chain seq x y z
N MET A 1 -14.31 -14.66 -0.11
CA MET A 1 -13.98 -14.31 1.30
C MET A 1 -14.13 -15.46 2.31
N HIS A 2 -14.92 -16.50 2.03
CA HIS A 2 -14.97 -17.69 2.92
C HIS A 2 -13.62 -18.40 3.15
N VAL A 3 -12.63 -18.15 2.31
CA VAL A 3 -11.28 -18.72 2.42
C VAL A 3 -10.51 -18.18 3.63
N PHE A 4 -10.84 -16.98 4.11
CA PHE A 4 -10.13 -16.30 5.21
C PHE A 4 -10.77 -16.51 6.59
N GLY A 5 -11.87 -17.29 6.69
CA GLY A 5 -12.54 -17.63 7.93
C GLY A 5 -13.57 -16.58 8.42
N ASP A 6 -14.21 -16.90 9.55
CA ASP A 6 -15.36 -16.15 10.08
C ASP A 6 -15.03 -14.71 10.50
N ILE A 7 -13.77 -14.39 10.79
CA ILE A 7 -13.35 -13.04 11.17
C ILE A 7 -13.61 -12.01 10.06
N TRP A 8 -13.71 -12.47 8.79
CA TRP A 8 -13.98 -11.62 7.63
C TRP A 8 -15.47 -11.40 7.34
N GLN A 9 -16.35 -11.97 8.15
CA GLN A 9 -17.79 -11.76 7.99
C GLN A 9 -18.12 -10.28 8.14
N ASN A 10 -18.90 -9.73 7.18
CA ASN A 10 -19.29 -8.33 7.09
C ASN A 10 -18.10 -7.36 7.17
N HIS A 11 -16.95 -7.75 6.58
CA HIS A 11 -15.71 -6.95 6.64
C HIS A 11 -15.87 -5.56 6.03
N ALA A 12 -16.59 -5.42 4.91
CA ALA A 12 -16.78 -4.14 4.25
C ALA A 12 -17.52 -3.14 5.14
N GLU A 13 -18.63 -3.57 5.74
CA GLU A 13 -19.43 -2.76 6.67
C GLU A 13 -18.65 -2.42 7.95
N ARG A 14 -17.85 -3.36 8.45
CA ARG A 14 -16.99 -3.14 9.62
C ARG A 14 -15.90 -2.12 9.33
N ILE A 15 -15.24 -2.26 8.19
CA ILE A 15 -14.21 -1.28 7.74
C ILE A 15 -14.86 0.10 7.62
N ALA A 16 -16.00 0.21 6.94
CA ALA A 16 -16.68 1.49 6.77
C ALA A 16 -17.07 2.13 8.10
N ALA A 17 -17.69 1.38 9.00
CA ALA A 17 -18.10 1.88 10.30
C ALA A 17 -16.90 2.36 11.15
N ASN A 18 -15.82 1.58 11.16
CA ASN A 18 -14.60 1.95 11.89
C ASN A 18 -13.89 3.15 11.24
N TRP A 19 -13.84 3.20 9.90
CA TRP A 19 -13.26 4.32 9.18
C TRP A 19 -14.00 5.61 9.47
N ASP A 20 -15.34 5.60 9.33
CA ASP A 20 -16.19 6.78 9.56
C ASP A 20 -16.16 7.26 11.03
N ALA A 21 -15.82 6.38 11.97
CA ALA A 21 -15.71 6.72 13.39
C ALA A 21 -14.40 7.44 13.75
N VAL A 22 -13.28 7.21 13.01
CA VAL A 22 -11.96 7.70 13.42
C VAL A 22 -11.34 8.68 12.43
N VAL A 23 -11.68 8.60 11.13
CA VAL A 23 -11.09 9.47 10.09
C VAL A 23 -11.93 10.73 9.93
N LYS A 24 -11.27 11.87 9.90
CA LYS A 24 -11.87 13.19 9.66
C LYS A 24 -11.76 13.61 8.20
N PRO A 25 -12.57 14.56 7.74
CA PRO A 25 -12.50 15.05 6.34
C PRO A 25 -11.12 15.61 5.92
N GLU A 26 -10.38 16.18 6.86
CA GLU A 26 -9.04 16.73 6.66
C GLU A 26 -7.92 15.68 6.63
N ASP A 27 -8.16 14.48 7.13
CA ASP A 27 -7.12 13.45 7.20
C ASP A 27 -6.76 12.88 5.82
N THR A 28 -5.55 12.35 5.70
CA THR A 28 -5.11 11.56 4.55
C THR A 28 -4.94 10.10 4.93
N VAL A 29 -5.61 9.21 4.22
CA VAL A 29 -5.59 7.76 4.46
C VAL A 29 -4.74 7.05 3.42
N LEU A 30 -3.77 6.25 3.87
CA LEU A 30 -2.90 5.43 3.04
C LEU A 30 -3.50 4.03 2.90
N VAL A 31 -3.80 3.60 1.66
CA VAL A 31 -4.43 2.30 1.40
C VAL A 31 -3.46 1.42 0.61
N CYS A 32 -2.97 0.35 1.26
CA CYS A 32 -1.84 -0.45 0.80
C CYS A 32 -2.22 -1.60 -0.15
N GLY A 33 -3.18 -1.37 -1.06
CA GLY A 33 -3.52 -2.30 -2.15
C GLY A 33 -4.67 -3.25 -1.85
N ASP A 34 -5.02 -4.04 -2.87
CA ASP A 34 -6.11 -5.03 -2.87
C ASP A 34 -7.50 -4.40 -2.62
N HIS A 35 -7.79 -3.34 -3.38
CA HIS A 35 -9.04 -2.58 -3.27
C HIS A 35 -10.23 -3.32 -3.90
N SER A 36 -9.98 -4.03 -5.02
CA SER A 36 -11.00 -4.78 -5.76
C SER A 36 -10.39 -5.93 -6.53
N TRP A 37 -11.05 -7.08 -6.54
CA TRP A 37 -10.65 -8.24 -7.34
C TRP A 37 -11.21 -8.22 -8.76
N ALA A 38 -11.83 -7.12 -9.16
CA ALA A 38 -12.33 -6.94 -10.51
C ALA A 38 -11.19 -7.02 -11.54
N ILE A 39 -11.53 -7.54 -12.74
CA ILE A 39 -10.57 -7.68 -13.83
C ILE A 39 -10.52 -6.41 -14.68
N LYS A 40 -11.63 -5.69 -14.78
CA LYS A 40 -11.76 -4.46 -15.55
C LYS A 40 -12.02 -3.29 -14.61
N PHE A 41 -11.62 -2.10 -15.03
CA PHE A 41 -11.82 -0.88 -14.25
C PHE A 41 -13.31 -0.58 -14.01
N GLU A 42 -14.15 -0.78 -15.03
CA GLU A 42 -15.59 -0.56 -14.92
C GLU A 42 -16.25 -1.44 -13.84
N ASP A 43 -15.73 -2.67 -13.67
CA ASP A 43 -16.24 -3.61 -12.67
C ASP A 43 -15.72 -3.27 -11.27
N ALA A 44 -14.58 -2.57 -11.15
CA ALA A 44 -14.03 -2.09 -9.89
C ALA A 44 -14.70 -0.81 -9.38
N ALA A 45 -15.47 -0.13 -10.22
CA ALA A 45 -16.03 1.20 -9.92
C ALA A 45 -16.84 1.20 -8.61
N ALA A 46 -17.65 0.18 -8.36
CA ALA A 46 -18.48 0.10 -7.16
C ALA A 46 -17.65 0.02 -5.86
N ASP A 47 -16.53 -0.73 -5.88
CA ASP A 47 -15.62 -0.84 -4.73
C ASP A 47 -14.85 0.47 -4.53
N LEU A 48 -14.41 1.11 -5.63
CA LEU A 48 -13.71 2.39 -5.59
C LEU A 48 -14.64 3.52 -5.11
N ASP A 49 -15.88 3.55 -5.57
CA ASP A 49 -16.89 4.51 -5.10
C ASP A 49 -17.20 4.30 -3.61
N TYR A 50 -17.24 3.06 -3.15
CA TYR A 50 -17.40 2.74 -1.74
C TYR A 50 -16.27 3.30 -0.87
N ILE A 51 -15.02 3.17 -1.32
CA ILE A 51 -13.85 3.76 -0.67
C ILE A 51 -13.89 5.30 -0.78
N ALA A 52 -14.23 5.84 -1.94
CA ALA A 52 -14.31 7.27 -2.18
C ALA A 52 -15.31 7.98 -1.25
N ALA A 53 -16.43 7.31 -0.94
CA ALA A 53 -17.45 7.83 -0.07
C ALA A 53 -17.02 7.95 1.42
N ARG A 54 -15.91 7.35 1.83
CA ARG A 54 -15.41 7.49 3.19
C ARG A 54 -14.75 8.85 3.40
N PRO A 55 -14.71 9.38 4.65
CA PRO A 55 -14.05 10.65 4.95
C PRO A 55 -12.53 10.61 4.66
N GLY A 56 -11.94 11.79 4.53
CA GLY A 56 -10.52 11.99 4.27
C GLY A 56 -10.12 11.86 2.80
N SER A 57 -8.92 12.34 2.45
CA SER A 57 -8.28 12.06 1.16
C SER A 57 -7.62 10.68 1.18
N LYS A 58 -7.57 9.99 0.04
CA LYS A 58 -7.01 8.64 -0.04
C LYS A 58 -5.83 8.60 -1.00
N ILE A 59 -4.73 7.98 -0.55
CA ILE A 59 -3.61 7.59 -1.41
C ILE A 59 -3.61 6.08 -1.53
N LEU A 60 -3.68 5.60 -2.75
CA LEU A 60 -3.80 4.17 -3.05
C LEU A 60 -2.56 3.69 -3.81
N ILE A 61 -1.99 2.59 -3.37
CA ILE A 61 -1.03 1.82 -4.16
C ILE A 61 -1.70 0.53 -4.66
N ARG A 62 -1.21 -0.03 -5.75
CA ARG A 62 -1.74 -1.28 -6.29
C ARG A 62 -1.34 -2.48 -5.44
N GLY A 63 -2.28 -3.40 -5.16
CA GLY A 63 -2.02 -4.74 -4.64
C GLY A 63 -1.88 -5.80 -5.74
N ASN A 64 -1.78 -7.06 -5.34
CA ASN A 64 -1.66 -8.17 -6.28
C ASN A 64 -3.03 -8.57 -6.88
N HIS A 65 -4.11 -8.32 -6.17
CA HIS A 65 -5.47 -8.59 -6.63
C HIS A 65 -6.14 -7.40 -7.35
N ASP A 66 -5.49 -6.24 -7.44
CA ASP A 66 -5.98 -5.11 -8.25
C ASP A 66 -5.73 -5.38 -9.75
N TYR A 67 -6.40 -6.41 -10.31
CA TYR A 67 -6.23 -6.82 -11.71
C TYR A 67 -6.67 -5.75 -12.68
N TRP A 68 -7.69 -4.95 -12.32
CA TRP A 68 -8.22 -3.82 -13.07
C TRP A 68 -7.14 -2.76 -13.36
N TRP A 69 -6.20 -2.56 -12.43
CA TRP A 69 -5.11 -1.60 -12.60
C TRP A 69 -3.96 -2.12 -13.51
N ARG A 70 -3.88 -3.44 -13.77
CA ARG A 70 -2.85 -4.01 -14.63
C ARG A 70 -3.04 -3.69 -16.11
N ARG A 71 -4.29 -3.53 -16.55
CA ARG A 71 -4.68 -3.38 -17.97
C ARG A 71 -4.71 -1.94 -18.44
N GLU A 72 -4.84 -1.00 -17.52
CA GLU A 72 -4.95 0.43 -17.79
C GLU A 72 -3.70 1.17 -17.30
N SER A 73 -3.37 2.30 -17.95
CA SER A 73 -2.33 3.17 -17.41
C SER A 73 -2.83 3.89 -16.16
N THR A 74 -1.95 4.08 -15.19
CA THR A 74 -2.27 4.79 -13.93
C THR A 74 -2.87 6.17 -14.19
N ASN A 75 -2.36 6.92 -15.18
CA ASN A 75 -2.88 8.25 -15.51
C ASN A 75 -4.32 8.20 -16.07
N ARG A 76 -4.64 7.18 -16.87
CA ARG A 76 -6.00 7.01 -17.38
C ARG A 76 -6.99 6.68 -16.28
N ILE A 77 -6.61 5.81 -15.35
CA ILE A 77 -7.44 5.49 -14.18
C ILE A 77 -7.59 6.74 -13.31
N GLN A 78 -6.50 7.43 -13.00
CA GLN A 78 -6.53 8.65 -12.18
C GLN A 78 -7.50 9.71 -12.71
N SER A 79 -7.59 9.88 -14.03
CA SER A 79 -8.51 10.85 -14.63
C SER A 79 -10.00 10.50 -14.47
N GLN A 80 -10.33 9.31 -14.02
CA GLN A 80 -11.69 8.83 -13.80
C GLN A 80 -12.06 8.73 -12.30
N LEU A 81 -11.09 8.93 -11.41
CA LEU A 81 -11.30 8.91 -9.97
C LEU A 81 -11.67 10.30 -9.44
N PRO A 82 -12.43 10.39 -8.33
CA PRO A 82 -12.69 11.66 -7.67
C PRO A 82 -11.39 12.28 -7.13
N GLU A 83 -11.37 13.60 -6.97
CA GLU A 83 -10.21 14.37 -6.50
C GLU A 83 -9.70 13.90 -5.12
N SER A 84 -10.59 13.34 -4.29
CA SER A 84 -10.25 12.78 -2.98
C SER A 84 -9.45 11.48 -3.05
N MET A 85 -9.26 10.91 -4.25
CA MET A 85 -8.52 9.67 -4.46
C MET A 85 -7.32 9.88 -5.36
N ARG A 86 -6.13 9.53 -4.89
CA ARG A 86 -4.88 9.65 -5.65
C ARG A 86 -4.17 8.31 -5.73
N LEU A 87 -3.84 7.92 -6.96
CA LEU A 87 -3.06 6.72 -7.22
C LEU A 87 -1.57 7.03 -7.10
N LEU A 88 -0.87 6.25 -6.29
CA LEU A 88 0.58 6.36 -6.12
C LEU A 88 1.26 5.14 -6.72
N HIS A 89 2.03 5.36 -7.79
CA HIS A 89 2.76 4.30 -8.48
C HIS A 89 4.06 4.84 -9.07
N GLY A 90 5.14 4.62 -8.34
CA GLY A 90 6.47 5.10 -8.73
C GLY A 90 6.56 6.63 -8.84
N ARG A 91 5.88 7.35 -7.97
CA ARG A 91 5.93 8.80 -7.80
C ARG A 91 6.09 9.12 -6.31
N GLY A 92 6.65 10.29 -6.03
CA GLY A 92 6.68 10.90 -4.70
C GLY A 92 5.65 12.01 -4.57
N LEU A 93 5.07 12.17 -3.40
CA LEU A 93 4.14 13.24 -3.03
C LEU A 93 4.62 13.89 -1.75
N VAL A 94 4.31 15.18 -1.57
CA VAL A 94 4.46 15.84 -0.26
C VAL A 94 3.08 16.31 0.18
N ILE A 95 2.68 15.94 1.39
CA ILE A 95 1.39 16.26 1.99
C ILE A 95 1.67 16.75 3.39
N GLU A 96 1.32 18.01 3.66
CA GLU A 96 1.51 18.65 4.98
C GLU A 96 2.91 18.47 5.57
N GLY A 97 3.95 18.58 4.74
CA GLY A 97 5.35 18.40 5.16
C GLY A 97 5.84 16.95 5.18
N VAL A 98 4.95 15.95 5.01
CA VAL A 98 5.31 14.55 4.98
C VAL A 98 5.51 14.07 3.54
N GLY A 99 6.67 13.47 3.26
CA GLY A 99 6.95 12.84 1.97
C GLY A 99 6.37 11.43 1.93
N VAL A 100 5.60 11.11 0.88
CA VAL A 100 4.99 9.78 0.70
C VAL A 100 5.40 9.22 -0.66
N ALA A 101 5.99 8.02 -0.69
CA ALA A 101 6.27 7.26 -1.90
C ALA A 101 5.72 5.85 -1.77
N GLY A 102 5.54 5.17 -2.88
CA GLY A 102 5.08 3.79 -2.81
C GLY A 102 4.99 3.08 -4.14
N THR A 103 4.95 1.79 -4.04
CA THR A 103 4.73 0.85 -5.13
C THR A 103 4.16 -0.44 -4.60
N ARG A 104 3.76 -1.35 -5.50
CA ARG A 104 3.28 -2.66 -5.09
C ARG A 104 4.35 -3.47 -4.33
N GLY A 105 5.62 -3.25 -4.61
CA GLY A 105 6.66 -4.20 -4.25
C GLY A 105 6.57 -5.48 -5.08
N TRP A 106 7.27 -6.52 -4.68
CA TRP A 106 7.17 -7.83 -5.30
C TRP A 106 7.43 -8.92 -4.29
N ARG A 107 6.76 -10.08 -4.48
CA ARG A 107 6.91 -11.23 -3.60
C ARG A 107 8.35 -11.76 -3.63
N VAL A 108 8.87 -12.05 -2.46
CA VAL A 108 10.15 -12.74 -2.24
C VAL A 108 10.00 -13.76 -1.13
N GLU A 109 8.86 -13.73 -0.45
CA GLU A 109 8.60 -14.40 0.81
C GLU A 109 8.45 -15.92 0.73
N PHE A 110 8.17 -16.47 -0.45
CA PHE A 110 7.92 -17.92 -0.62
C PHE A 110 8.84 -18.51 -1.68
N ASP A 111 10.09 -18.04 -1.69
CA ASP A 111 11.02 -18.40 -2.73
C ASP A 111 11.14 -19.90 -2.95
N GLN A 112 10.67 -20.29 -4.09
CA GLN A 112 11.23 -21.35 -4.87
C GLN A 112 11.27 -20.82 -6.30
N ASP A 113 12.45 -20.39 -6.72
CA ASP A 113 12.76 -20.02 -8.11
C ASP A 113 11.86 -18.91 -8.72
N LEU A 114 12.20 -17.64 -8.45
CA LEU A 114 11.70 -16.52 -9.24
C LEU A 114 12.01 -16.80 -10.72
N ASP A 115 10.98 -16.88 -11.54
CA ASP A 115 11.18 -17.00 -12.97
C ASP A 115 11.67 -15.67 -13.59
N ALA A 116 12.09 -15.70 -14.84
CA ALA A 116 12.57 -14.50 -15.54
C ALA A 116 11.50 -13.40 -15.66
N GLY A 117 10.23 -13.76 -15.55
CA GLY A 117 9.09 -12.84 -15.50
C GLY A 117 9.01 -12.12 -14.16
N ASP A 118 9.15 -12.84 -13.07
CA ASP A 118 9.16 -12.33 -11.70
C ASP A 118 10.34 -11.36 -11.49
N GLU A 119 11.55 -11.74 -11.93
CA GLU A 119 12.72 -10.85 -11.85
C GLU A 119 12.51 -9.53 -12.59
N LYS A 120 11.90 -9.58 -13.78
CA LYS A 120 11.61 -8.37 -14.55
C LYS A 120 10.62 -7.46 -13.83
N VAL A 121 9.61 -8.04 -13.19
CA VAL A 121 8.63 -7.28 -12.41
C VAL A 121 9.30 -6.69 -11.18
N MET A 122 10.06 -7.47 -10.43
CA MET A 122 10.78 -7.01 -9.24
C MET A 122 11.71 -5.83 -9.58
N LYS A 123 12.53 -5.94 -10.62
CA LYS A 123 13.43 -4.85 -11.06
C LYS A 123 12.65 -3.57 -11.40
N ARG A 124 11.47 -3.70 -12.01
CA ARG A 124 10.61 -2.55 -12.33
C ARG A 124 10.01 -1.92 -11.07
N GLU A 125 9.53 -2.70 -10.11
CA GLU A 125 8.97 -2.17 -8.87
C GLU A 125 10.07 -1.50 -8.01
N LEU A 126 11.29 -2.04 -7.97
CA LEU A 126 12.46 -1.40 -7.35
C LEU A 126 12.75 -0.03 -8.00
N MET A 127 12.77 0.02 -9.34
CA MET A 127 12.96 1.29 -10.07
C MET A 127 11.84 2.31 -9.78
N TYR A 128 10.60 1.85 -9.62
CA TYR A 128 9.49 2.72 -9.26
C TYR A 128 9.62 3.28 -7.85
N LEU A 129 10.03 2.46 -6.88
CA LEU A 129 10.26 2.91 -5.51
C LEU A 129 11.38 3.95 -5.46
N GLU A 130 12.53 3.65 -6.08
CA GLU A 130 13.70 4.54 -6.17
C GLU A 130 13.32 5.89 -6.78
N ARG A 131 12.59 5.87 -7.92
CA ARG A 131 12.12 7.10 -8.57
C ARG A 131 11.21 7.91 -7.68
N GLY A 132 10.21 7.27 -7.04
CA GLY A 132 9.27 7.94 -6.16
C GLY A 132 9.97 8.61 -4.98
N LEU A 133 10.90 7.93 -4.34
CA LEU A 133 11.68 8.47 -3.23
C LEU A 133 12.60 9.62 -3.66
N SER A 134 13.17 9.55 -4.87
CA SER A 134 14.00 10.62 -5.43
C SER A 134 13.20 11.90 -5.78
N GLU A 135 11.89 11.82 -5.94
CA GLU A 135 11.02 12.98 -6.14
C GLU A 135 10.67 13.72 -4.83
N ILE A 136 10.92 13.10 -3.65
CA ILE A 136 10.65 13.73 -2.35
C ILE A 136 11.80 14.68 -1.99
N PRO A 137 11.54 15.97 -1.70
CA PRO A 137 12.55 16.92 -1.25
C PRO A 137 13.28 16.46 0.01
N ALA A 138 14.51 16.95 0.21
CA ALA A 138 15.29 16.60 1.38
C ALA A 138 14.71 17.15 2.70
N GLU A 139 13.98 18.24 2.61
CA GLU A 139 13.53 19.07 3.75
C GLU A 139 12.17 18.63 4.32
N VAL A 140 11.63 17.46 3.94
CA VAL A 140 10.39 16.94 4.51
C VAL A 140 10.59 16.57 5.99
N GLU A 141 9.53 16.70 6.78
CA GLU A 141 9.54 16.36 8.21
C GLU A 141 9.68 14.86 8.45
N SER A 142 9.10 14.05 7.58
CA SER A 142 9.15 12.59 7.63
C SER A 142 8.97 11.99 6.25
N ARG A 143 9.52 10.79 6.03
CA ARG A 143 9.35 9.98 4.82
C ARG A 143 8.59 8.71 5.12
N ILE A 144 7.43 8.55 4.52
CA ILE A 144 6.60 7.36 4.61
C ILE A 144 6.67 6.60 3.29
N VAL A 145 6.92 5.31 3.35
CA VAL A 145 6.80 4.42 2.19
C VAL A 145 5.60 3.50 2.36
N MET A 146 4.85 3.35 1.27
CA MET A 146 3.77 2.38 1.14
C MET A 146 4.24 1.22 0.26
N LEU A 147 4.18 0.00 0.78
CA LEU A 147 4.35 -1.23 0.01
C LEU A 147 3.13 -2.14 0.17
N HIS A 148 2.77 -2.89 -0.89
CA HIS A 148 1.78 -3.96 -0.72
C HIS A 148 2.49 -5.23 -0.23
N TYR A 149 3.49 -5.71 -0.97
CA TYR A 149 4.34 -6.80 -0.51
C TYR A 149 5.37 -6.32 0.51
N PRO A 150 5.64 -7.09 1.57
CA PRO A 150 6.66 -6.72 2.56
C PRO A 150 8.07 -6.68 1.95
N PRO A 151 8.99 -5.87 2.50
CA PRO A 151 10.38 -5.80 2.05
C PRO A 151 11.28 -6.86 2.73
N PHE A 152 10.73 -8.02 3.07
CA PHE A 152 11.42 -9.15 3.69
C PHE A 152 10.77 -10.47 3.26
N ASP A 153 11.46 -11.56 3.44
CA ASP A 153 10.99 -12.92 3.14
C ASP A 153 10.32 -13.61 4.33
N ALA A 154 10.01 -14.90 4.19
CA ALA A 154 9.36 -15.68 5.25
C ALA A 154 10.23 -15.91 6.50
N ASP A 155 11.54 -15.82 6.35
CA ASP A 155 12.51 -15.92 7.44
C ASP A 155 12.80 -14.55 8.08
N LEU A 156 12.08 -13.50 7.66
CA LEU A 156 12.22 -12.10 8.05
C LEU A 156 13.55 -11.47 7.60
N GLU A 157 14.21 -12.05 6.59
CA GLU A 157 15.42 -11.49 6.03
C GLU A 157 15.11 -10.34 5.06
N PRO A 158 15.77 -9.18 5.21
CA PRO A 158 15.52 -8.00 4.39
C PRO A 158 15.88 -8.24 2.92
N ASN A 159 15.01 -7.84 2.00
CA ASN A 159 15.24 -7.93 0.57
C ASN A 159 15.74 -6.60 -0.05
N ALA A 160 15.83 -6.53 -1.38
CA ALA A 160 16.29 -5.36 -2.10
C ALA A 160 15.44 -4.09 -1.87
N PHE A 161 14.14 -4.22 -1.57
CA PHE A 161 13.30 -3.07 -1.21
C PHE A 161 13.75 -2.46 0.12
N ALA A 162 14.06 -3.28 1.14
CA ALA A 162 14.57 -2.79 2.41
C ALA A 162 15.87 -1.99 2.27
N GLN A 163 16.75 -2.37 1.32
CA GLN A 163 17.97 -1.63 1.04
C GLN A 163 17.67 -0.21 0.50
N ILE A 164 16.67 -0.08 -0.39
CA ILE A 164 16.24 1.23 -0.89
C ILE A 164 15.66 2.09 0.25
N LEU A 165 14.82 1.51 1.13
CA LEU A 165 14.27 2.25 2.28
C LEU A 165 15.38 2.86 3.13
N ARG A 166 16.41 2.09 3.46
CA ARG A 166 17.57 2.56 4.25
C ARG A 166 18.36 3.65 3.54
N SER A 167 18.63 3.49 2.23
CA SER A 167 19.43 4.46 1.45
C SER A 167 18.75 5.83 1.33
N HIS A 168 17.43 5.87 1.32
CA HIS A 168 16.64 7.09 1.27
C HIS A 168 16.20 7.63 2.64
N LYS A 169 16.67 7.03 3.74
CA LYS A 169 16.35 7.45 5.12
C LYS A 169 14.84 7.54 5.33
N VAL A 170 14.15 6.45 4.99
CA VAL A 170 12.70 6.32 5.25
C VAL A 170 12.48 6.21 6.76
N ASP A 171 11.51 6.94 7.30
CA ASP A 171 11.20 6.92 8.72
C ASP A 171 10.16 5.86 9.05
N ILE A 172 9.15 5.71 8.17
CA ILE A 172 8.02 4.80 8.40
C ILE A 172 7.74 3.99 7.13
N LEU A 173 7.62 2.68 7.29
CA LEU A 173 7.10 1.78 6.28
C LEU A 173 5.71 1.29 6.68
N VAL A 174 4.71 1.52 5.83
CA VAL A 174 3.41 0.86 5.94
C VAL A 174 3.27 -0.20 4.85
N TYR A 175 2.86 -1.41 5.21
CA TYR A 175 2.74 -2.49 4.25
C TYR A 175 1.50 -3.37 4.51
N GLY A 176 1.01 -4.03 3.47
CA GLY A 176 -0.16 -4.90 3.51
C GLY A 176 0.17 -6.36 3.20
N HIS A 177 -0.73 -7.02 2.46
CA HIS A 177 -0.60 -8.36 1.90
C HIS A 177 -0.64 -9.52 2.91
N ILE A 178 0.01 -9.40 4.07
CA ILE A 178 0.12 -10.48 5.05
C ILE A 178 -1.17 -10.56 5.87
N HIS A 179 -1.79 -11.75 5.82
CA HIS A 179 -3.00 -12.10 6.59
C HIS A 179 -2.67 -13.23 7.56
N GLY A 180 -2.36 -12.88 8.80
CA GLY A 180 -1.83 -13.83 9.78
C GLY A 180 -0.35 -14.18 9.52
N GLY A 181 0.20 -15.13 10.25
CA GLY A 181 1.55 -15.63 10.04
C GLY A 181 2.67 -14.67 10.47
N PHE A 182 3.76 -14.67 9.70
CA PHE A 182 4.95 -13.87 9.98
C PHE A 182 4.73 -12.39 9.66
N LYS A 183 5.34 -11.52 10.47
CA LYS A 183 5.33 -10.07 10.27
C LYS A 183 6.53 -9.44 10.94
N MET A 184 6.91 -8.26 10.47
CA MET A 184 7.93 -7.43 11.07
C MET A 184 7.30 -6.09 11.44
N GLU A 185 7.36 -5.71 12.71
CA GLU A 185 6.77 -4.48 13.22
C GLU A 185 7.69 -3.79 14.22
N GLY A 186 7.53 -2.47 14.36
CA GLY A 186 8.35 -1.63 15.20
C GLY A 186 9.63 -1.16 14.53
N ASP A 187 10.59 -0.69 15.32
CA ASP A 187 11.85 -0.17 14.81
C ASP A 187 12.75 -1.31 14.29
N VAL A 188 13.04 -1.25 13.00
CA VAL A 188 14.00 -2.14 12.32
C VAL A 188 15.00 -1.26 11.58
N ASP A 189 16.23 -1.23 12.06
CA ASP A 189 17.31 -0.41 11.50
C ASP A 189 16.95 1.09 11.38
N GLY A 190 16.20 1.63 12.32
CA GLY A 190 15.77 3.03 12.35
C GLY A 190 14.56 3.35 11.48
N ILE A 191 13.87 2.35 10.96
CA ILE A 191 12.62 2.49 10.21
C ILE A 191 11.48 1.85 11.01
N ASP A 192 10.39 2.57 11.25
CA ASP A 192 9.21 2.03 11.91
C ASP A 192 8.35 1.23 10.91
N TYR A 193 8.38 -0.09 11.03
CA TYR A 193 7.62 -1.02 10.19
C TYR A 193 6.23 -1.25 10.75
N ARG A 194 5.19 -1.06 9.93
CA ARG A 194 3.79 -1.22 10.34
C ARG A 194 3.00 -2.05 9.34
N LEU A 195 2.52 -3.21 9.78
CA LEU A 195 1.56 -4.01 9.02
C LEU A 195 0.16 -3.38 9.14
N VAL A 196 -0.44 -3.06 7.99
CA VAL A 196 -1.77 -2.41 7.94
C VAL A 196 -2.82 -3.27 7.22
N SER A 197 -2.62 -4.59 7.17
CA SER A 197 -3.67 -5.51 6.72
C SER A 197 -4.88 -5.40 7.64
N VAL A 198 -6.08 -5.30 7.07
CA VAL A 198 -7.29 -4.94 7.82
C VAL A 198 -7.67 -5.92 8.92
N ASP A 199 -7.40 -7.22 8.75
CA ASP A 199 -7.58 -8.24 9.78
C ASP A 199 -6.60 -8.07 10.95
N HIS A 200 -5.38 -7.61 10.65
CA HIS A 200 -4.38 -7.29 11.67
C HIS A 200 -4.75 -6.04 12.48
N THR A 201 -5.28 -5.01 11.82
CA THR A 201 -5.68 -3.75 12.47
C THR A 201 -7.10 -3.78 13.07
N GLY A 202 -7.74 -4.95 13.11
CA GLY A 202 -9.10 -5.11 13.61
C GLY A 202 -10.16 -4.42 12.73
N PHE A 203 -9.91 -4.30 11.43
CA PHE A 203 -10.77 -3.65 10.44
C PHE A 203 -10.96 -2.14 10.68
N ALA A 204 -9.99 -1.49 11.29
CA ALA A 204 -9.99 -0.05 11.54
C ALA A 204 -8.73 0.61 10.97
N PRO A 205 -8.82 1.85 10.46
CA PRO A 205 -7.64 2.65 10.18
C PRO A 205 -6.81 2.89 11.45
N VAL A 206 -5.50 2.89 11.30
CA VAL A 206 -4.56 3.18 12.39
C VAL A 206 -3.83 4.49 12.10
N ARG A 207 -3.61 5.29 13.14
CA ARG A 207 -2.87 6.55 13.00
C ARG A 207 -1.38 6.26 12.79
N ILE A 208 -0.77 6.93 11.80
CA ILE A 208 0.64 6.80 11.47
C ILE A 208 1.44 7.99 11.99
N VAL A 209 0.98 9.19 11.78
CA VAL A 209 1.59 10.44 12.25
C VAL A 209 0.56 11.35 12.89
#